data_e587f79908e4aa523dae90a9ea86751d
#
_entry.id   e587f79908e4aa523dae90a9ea86751d
#
_cell.length_a   1.000
_cell.length_b   1.000
_cell.length_c   1.000
_cell.angle_alpha   90.00
_cell.angle_beta   90.00
_cell.angle_gamma   90.00
#
_symmetry.space_group_name_H-M   'P 1'
#
loop_
_entity.id
_entity.type
_entity.pdbx_description
1 polymer ?
#
loop_
_entity_poly.entity_id
_entity_poly.type
_entity_poly.pdbx_seq_one_letter_code
_entity_poly.pdbx_strand_id
1 'polypeptide(L)'
;MLGRYFSRFEESPTKKVTINGTYMKEYWGEGSARARNWQRYDMGGSKKLSFVEGVDSYVPYAGALKDNVDLTLSKVKHTMCNCGALTIPELQKKAKITLVSSTSIVEGGAHDVVVKDNTIDAKVK
;
A
#
# COMPACT_ATOMS: atom_id res chain seq x y z
N MET A 1 1.15 9.11 -1.46
CA MET A 1 0.05 8.55 -2.30
C MET A 1 -0.41 7.24 -1.68
N LEU A 2 -1.68 7.14 -1.27
CA LEU A 2 -2.22 5.98 -0.52
C LEU A 2 -3.32 5.20 -1.27
N GLY A 3 -3.64 5.56 -2.53
CA GLY A 3 -4.71 4.91 -3.29
C GLY A 3 -4.55 3.40 -3.38
N ARG A 4 -3.36 2.91 -3.75
CA ARG A 4 -3.05 1.49 -3.81
C ARG A 4 -3.13 0.80 -2.44
N TYR A 5 -2.78 1.49 -1.36
CA TYR A 5 -2.90 0.96 -0.01
C TYR A 5 -4.36 0.72 0.36
N PHE A 6 -5.24 1.69 0.13
CA PHE A 6 -6.66 1.59 0.48
C PHE A 6 -7.46 0.67 -0.45
N SER A 7 -7.05 0.50 -1.70
CA SER A 7 -7.75 -0.39 -2.64
C SER A 7 -7.70 -1.89 -2.26
N ARG A 8 -6.78 -2.28 -1.37
CA ARG A 8 -6.55 -3.67 -0.96
C ARG A 8 -7.58 -4.23 0.03
N PHE A 9 -8.38 -3.38 0.66
CA PHE A 9 -9.22 -3.76 1.79
C PHE A 9 -10.61 -4.22 1.37
N GLU A 10 -11.29 -4.96 2.26
CA GLU A 10 -12.65 -5.44 2.02
C GLU A 10 -13.61 -4.31 1.70
N GLU A 11 -13.48 -3.18 2.38
CA GLU A 11 -14.34 -2.00 2.25
C GLU A 11 -14.11 -1.22 0.94
N SER A 12 -13.06 -1.51 0.20
CA SER A 12 -12.86 -0.94 -1.13
C SER A 12 -13.97 -1.40 -2.09
N PRO A 13 -14.56 -0.51 -2.90
CA PRO A 13 -15.69 -0.85 -3.77
C PRO A 13 -15.33 -1.78 -4.94
N THR A 14 -14.05 -2.02 -5.20
CA THR A 14 -13.60 -2.88 -6.29
C THR A 14 -13.84 -4.36 -5.99
N LYS A 15 -13.96 -5.17 -7.04
CA LYS A 15 -14.23 -6.60 -6.89
C LYS A 15 -13.05 -7.33 -6.25
N LYS A 16 -13.39 -8.28 -5.37
CA LYS A 16 -12.48 -9.30 -4.89
C LYS A 16 -12.53 -10.50 -5.83
N VAL A 17 -11.39 -10.92 -6.32
CA VAL A 17 -11.23 -12.05 -7.26
C VAL A 17 -10.19 -13.01 -6.72
N THR A 18 -10.24 -14.26 -7.18
CA THR A 18 -9.22 -15.26 -6.85
C THR A 18 -8.35 -15.50 -8.09
N ILE A 19 -7.04 -15.30 -7.94
CA ILE A 19 -6.05 -15.53 -8.99
C ILE A 19 -5.01 -16.50 -8.42
N ASN A 20 -4.84 -17.65 -9.06
CA ASN A 20 -3.90 -18.69 -8.61
C ASN A 20 -4.04 -19.04 -7.11
N GLY A 21 -5.29 -19.15 -6.62
CA GLY A 21 -5.58 -19.48 -5.23
C GLY A 21 -5.41 -18.31 -4.22
N THR A 22 -5.01 -17.13 -4.68
CA THR A 22 -4.81 -15.95 -3.84
C THR A 22 -5.91 -14.92 -4.08
N TYR A 23 -6.44 -14.35 -2.98
CA TYR A 23 -7.39 -13.25 -3.07
C TYR A 23 -6.72 -11.95 -3.49
N MET A 24 -7.30 -11.30 -4.49
CA MET A 24 -6.85 -10.04 -5.05
C MET A 24 -8.03 -9.07 -5.13
N LYS A 25 -7.73 -7.76 -5.15
CA LYS A 25 -8.68 -6.69 -5.45
C LYS A 25 -8.31 -6.05 -6.77
N GLU A 26 -9.30 -5.71 -7.58
CA GLU A 26 -9.06 -4.89 -8.78
C GLU A 26 -8.53 -3.52 -8.40
N TYR A 27 -7.59 -3.01 -9.17
CA TYR A 27 -7.03 -1.67 -9.00
C TYR A 27 -6.71 -1.05 -10.34
N TRP A 28 -7.22 0.16 -10.59
CA TRP A 28 -6.91 0.92 -11.79
C TRP A 28 -6.59 2.38 -11.44
N GLY A 29 -5.54 2.90 -12.07
CA GLY A 29 -5.15 4.30 -11.93
C GLY A 29 -6.08 5.24 -12.70
N GLU A 30 -6.15 6.50 -12.29
CA GLU A 30 -6.96 7.52 -12.96
C GLU A 30 -6.62 7.72 -14.45
N GLY A 31 -5.36 7.52 -14.83
CA GLY A 31 -4.90 7.57 -16.22
C GLY A 31 -5.17 6.30 -17.03
N SER A 32 -5.80 5.26 -16.47
CA SER A 32 -6.13 4.04 -17.18
C SER A 32 -7.33 4.24 -18.11
N ALA A 33 -7.40 3.45 -19.18
CA ALA A 33 -8.55 3.45 -20.10
C ALA A 33 -9.86 3.14 -19.34
N ARG A 34 -9.82 2.27 -18.34
CA ARG A 34 -10.98 1.91 -17.52
C ARG A 34 -11.49 3.09 -16.70
N ALA A 35 -10.62 3.85 -16.03
CA ALA A 35 -11.02 5.00 -15.22
C ALA A 35 -11.63 6.11 -16.07
N ARG A 36 -11.11 6.31 -17.27
CA ARG A 36 -11.59 7.35 -18.20
C ARG A 36 -12.92 6.99 -18.85
N ASN A 37 -13.20 5.72 -19.06
CA ASN A 37 -14.49 5.25 -19.57
C ASN A 37 -15.59 5.29 -18.49
N TRP A 38 -15.25 5.54 -17.24
CA TRP A 38 -16.17 5.56 -16.11
C TRP A 38 -16.68 6.96 -15.81
N GLN A 39 -17.12 7.68 -16.83
CA GLN A 39 -17.92 8.92 -16.79
C GLN A 39 -17.55 10.02 -15.78
N ARG A 40 -16.50 9.83 -14.99
CA ARG A 40 -16.14 10.78 -13.92
C ARG A 40 -15.54 12.08 -14.48
N TYR A 41 -15.08 12.04 -15.72
CA TYR A 41 -14.43 13.13 -16.41
C TYR A 41 -15.00 13.35 -17.83
N ASP A 42 -16.22 12.91 -18.09
CA ASP A 42 -16.88 13.17 -19.36
C ASP A 42 -17.31 14.64 -19.44
N MET A 43 -16.35 15.46 -19.81
CA MET A 43 -16.55 16.88 -20.11
C MET A 43 -17.02 17.07 -21.55
N GLY A 44 -17.84 16.16 -22.06
CA GLY A 44 -18.61 16.38 -23.30
C GLY A 44 -17.78 16.39 -24.60
N GLY A 45 -16.75 15.60 -24.70
CA GLY A 45 -15.99 15.51 -25.95
C GLY A 45 -15.34 14.16 -26.15
N SER A 46 -15.69 13.48 -27.23
CA SER A 46 -15.06 12.25 -27.70
C SER A 46 -13.60 12.48 -28.15
N LYS A 47 -12.75 13.04 -27.31
CA LYS A 47 -11.33 13.12 -27.60
C LYS A 47 -10.71 11.77 -27.33
N LYS A 48 -10.44 11.05 -28.42
CA LYS A 48 -9.59 9.87 -28.42
C LYS A 48 -8.27 10.20 -27.71
N LEU A 49 -7.98 9.51 -26.61
CA LEU A 49 -6.73 9.71 -25.90
C LEU A 49 -5.54 9.38 -26.80
N SER A 50 -4.55 10.25 -26.79
CA SER A 50 -3.30 10.03 -27.52
C SER A 50 -2.48 8.88 -26.94
N PHE A 51 -2.60 8.62 -25.61
CA PHE A 51 -1.94 7.51 -24.92
C PHE A 51 -2.61 7.21 -23.56
N VAL A 52 -2.34 6.03 -23.03
CA VAL A 52 -2.82 5.55 -21.74
C VAL A 52 -1.66 5.55 -20.75
N GLU A 53 -1.77 6.35 -19.69
CA GLU A 53 -0.74 6.46 -18.65
C GLU A 53 -0.98 5.55 -17.45
N GLY A 54 -2.21 5.12 -17.25
CA GLY A 54 -2.61 4.34 -16.08
C GLY A 54 -2.68 2.85 -16.38
N VAL A 55 -2.46 2.04 -15.34
CA VAL A 55 -2.51 0.58 -15.41
C VAL A 55 -3.83 0.09 -14.83
N ASP A 56 -4.46 -0.88 -15.49
CA ASP A 56 -5.52 -1.73 -14.93
C ASP A 56 -4.86 -3.01 -14.41
N SER A 57 -5.00 -3.28 -13.12
CA SER A 57 -4.19 -4.28 -12.45
C SER A 57 -4.92 -4.88 -11.24
N TYR A 58 -4.25 -5.77 -10.56
CA TYR A 58 -4.69 -6.34 -9.29
C TYR A 58 -3.71 -6.03 -8.17
N VAL A 59 -4.24 -5.90 -6.95
CA VAL A 59 -3.44 -5.77 -5.73
C VAL A 59 -3.79 -6.89 -4.76
N PRO A 60 -2.86 -7.41 -3.98
CA PRO A 60 -3.14 -8.42 -2.98
C PRO A 60 -4.21 -7.94 -2.00
N TYR A 61 -5.23 -8.75 -1.76
CA TYR A 61 -6.24 -8.49 -0.75
C TYR A 61 -5.61 -8.52 0.66
N ALA A 62 -5.96 -7.56 1.50
CA ALA A 62 -5.35 -7.39 2.81
C ALA A 62 -6.34 -7.46 3.99
N GLY A 63 -7.57 -7.91 3.77
CA GLY A 63 -8.57 -8.03 4.85
C GLY A 63 -9.26 -6.72 5.19
N ALA A 64 -9.71 -6.60 6.44
CA ALA A 64 -10.44 -5.44 6.91
C ALA A 64 -9.56 -4.18 7.04
N LEU A 65 -10.09 -3.04 6.66
CA LEU A 65 -9.42 -1.74 6.76
C LEU A 65 -9.00 -1.44 8.20
N LYS A 66 -9.90 -1.65 9.16
CA LYS A 66 -9.66 -1.32 10.57
C LYS A 66 -8.38 -1.98 11.09
N ASP A 67 -8.24 -3.28 10.92
CA ASP A 67 -7.08 -4.04 11.43
C ASP A 67 -5.76 -3.53 10.83
N ASN A 68 -5.79 -3.19 9.55
CA ASN A 68 -4.61 -2.70 8.83
C ASN A 68 -4.25 -1.26 9.21
N VAL A 69 -5.25 -0.41 9.48
CA VAL A 69 -5.01 0.95 9.99
C VAL A 69 -4.44 0.90 11.39
N ASP A 70 -4.99 0.08 12.29
CA ASP A 70 -4.49 -0.08 13.65
C ASP A 70 -3.03 -0.56 13.66
N LEU A 71 -2.70 -1.54 12.79
CA LEU A 71 -1.32 -1.99 12.61
C LEU A 71 -0.41 -0.87 12.09
N THR A 72 -0.87 -0.11 11.10
CA THR A 72 -0.10 1.00 10.53
C THR A 72 0.16 2.09 11.58
N LEU A 73 -0.85 2.46 12.35
CA LEU A 73 -0.71 3.42 13.45
C LEU A 73 0.27 2.93 14.52
N SER A 74 0.24 1.64 14.83
CA SER A 74 1.21 1.04 15.76
C SER A 74 2.65 1.14 15.25
N LYS A 75 2.87 0.91 13.94
CA LYS A 75 4.18 1.10 13.30
C LYS A 75 4.64 2.56 13.34
N VAL A 76 3.73 3.51 13.09
CA VAL A 76 4.04 4.95 13.20
C VAL A 76 4.43 5.31 14.63
N LYS A 77 3.67 4.87 15.63
CA LYS A 77 4.00 5.10 17.05
C LYS A 77 5.36 4.52 17.42
N HIS A 78 5.67 3.31 16.95
CA HIS A 78 6.98 2.72 17.17
C HIS A 78 8.11 3.56 16.57
N THR A 79 7.92 4.05 15.35
CA THR A 79 8.89 4.96 14.69
C THR A 79 9.05 6.26 15.47
N MET A 80 7.96 6.82 16.01
CA MET A 80 8.02 8.02 16.88
C MET A 80 8.86 7.76 18.13
N CYS A 81 8.69 6.60 18.78
CA CYS A 81 9.52 6.20 19.91
C CYS A 81 11.00 6.15 19.53
N ASN A 82 11.33 5.50 18.42
CA ASN A 82 12.72 5.40 17.95
C ASN A 82 13.35 6.77 17.64
N CYS A 83 12.55 7.73 17.18
CA CYS A 83 12.99 9.10 16.93
C CYS A 83 12.94 10.01 18.16
N GLY A 84 12.49 9.51 19.31
CA GLY A 84 12.29 10.31 20.52
C GLY A 84 11.27 11.46 20.32
N ALA A 85 10.22 11.21 19.54
CA ALA A 85 9.19 12.19 19.21
C ALA A 85 7.87 11.85 19.91
N LEU A 86 7.30 12.81 20.63
CA LEU A 86 6.01 12.66 21.31
C LEU A 86 4.83 13.11 20.42
N THR A 87 5.11 13.94 19.42
CA THR A 87 4.10 14.47 18.51
C THR A 87 4.53 14.31 17.05
N ILE A 88 3.58 14.34 16.12
CA ILE A 88 3.87 14.28 14.68
C ILE A 88 4.76 15.45 14.22
N PRO A 89 4.51 16.70 14.62
CA PRO A 89 5.43 17.79 14.27
C PRO A 89 6.86 17.59 14.79
N GLU A 90 7.03 16.99 15.96
CA GLU A 90 8.36 16.62 16.45
C GLU A 90 9.00 15.52 15.60
N LEU A 91 8.24 14.50 15.22
CA LEU A 91 8.73 13.45 14.31
C LEU A 91 9.24 14.07 13.01
N GLN A 92 8.46 14.97 12.40
CA GLN A 92 8.84 15.64 11.16
C GLN A 92 10.12 16.46 11.27
N LYS A 93 10.40 17.02 12.45
CA LYS A 93 11.62 17.78 12.72
C LYS A 93 12.83 16.89 13.04
N LYS A 94 12.62 15.81 13.78
CA LYS A 94 13.69 14.92 14.28
C LYS A 94 14.09 13.82 13.32
N ALA A 95 13.13 13.31 12.53
CA ALA A 95 13.38 12.21 11.60
C ALA A 95 14.39 12.62 10.51
N LYS A 96 15.38 11.76 10.29
CA LYS A 96 16.37 11.91 9.21
C LYS A 96 16.26 10.72 8.29
N ILE A 97 16.15 10.98 7.00
CA ILE A 97 16.16 9.95 5.97
C ILE A 97 17.61 9.76 5.53
N THR A 98 18.08 8.53 5.57
CA THR A 98 19.45 8.17 5.21
C THR A 98 19.43 7.12 4.11
N LEU A 99 20.32 7.25 3.14
CA LEU A 99 20.54 6.21 2.14
C LEU A 99 21.30 5.03 2.80
N VAL A 100 20.80 3.84 2.55
CA VAL A 100 21.40 2.60 3.06
C VAL A 100 21.72 1.65 1.90
N SER A 101 22.74 0.83 2.05
CA SER A 101 23.07 -0.22 1.08
C SER A 101 22.13 -1.42 1.23
N SER A 102 22.09 -2.28 0.22
CA SER A 102 21.39 -3.57 0.32
C SER A 102 21.93 -4.44 1.48
N THR A 103 23.22 -4.41 1.74
CA THR A 103 23.84 -5.10 2.86
C THR A 103 23.32 -4.60 4.20
N SER A 104 23.18 -3.27 4.36
CA SER A 104 22.61 -2.68 5.59
C SER A 104 21.15 -3.07 5.80
N ILE A 105 20.38 -3.27 4.73
CA ILE A 105 18.99 -3.75 4.82
C ILE A 105 18.96 -5.19 5.33
N VAL A 106 19.85 -6.06 4.84
CA VAL A 106 19.96 -7.45 5.29
C VAL A 106 20.39 -7.51 6.75
N GLU A 107 21.41 -6.75 7.14
CA GLU A 107 21.89 -6.67 8.52
C GLU A 107 20.85 -6.12 9.51
N GLY A 108 19.98 -5.20 9.06
CA GLY A 108 18.88 -4.66 9.87
C GLY A 108 17.70 -5.62 10.04
N GLY A 109 17.72 -6.77 9.34
CA GLY A 109 16.69 -7.80 9.41
C GLY A 109 17.05 -8.95 10.36
N ALA A 110 16.22 -9.97 10.40
CA ALA A 110 16.52 -11.23 11.06
C ALA A 110 17.51 -12.02 10.18
N HIS A 111 18.79 -12.02 10.56
CA HIS A 111 19.86 -12.77 9.88
C HIS A 111 20.41 -13.84 10.80
N ASP A 112 21.01 -14.87 10.22
CA ASP A 112 21.60 -16.02 10.94
C ASP A 112 20.61 -16.78 11.86
N VAL A 113 19.31 -16.62 11.62
CA VAL A 113 18.25 -17.31 12.36
C VAL A 113 17.16 -17.82 11.41
N VAL A 114 16.53 -18.92 11.80
CA VAL A 114 15.30 -19.38 11.16
C VAL A 114 14.12 -18.80 11.96
N VAL A 115 13.36 -17.88 11.35
CA VAL A 115 12.21 -17.28 12.00
C VAL A 115 11.12 -18.35 12.21
N LYS A 116 10.78 -18.61 13.47
CA LYS A 116 9.86 -19.69 13.85
C LYS A 116 8.40 -19.39 13.54
N ASP A 117 8.03 -18.13 13.51
CA ASP A 117 6.66 -17.70 13.27
C ASP A 117 6.62 -16.27 12.71
N ASN A 118 6.13 -16.13 11.48
CA ASN A 118 5.86 -14.82 10.85
C ASN A 118 4.36 -14.53 10.94
N THR A 119 3.82 -14.48 12.17
CA THR A 119 2.40 -14.22 12.41
C THR A 119 1.92 -12.87 11.87
N ILE A 120 2.84 -11.96 11.58
CA ILE A 120 2.52 -10.64 11.00
C ILE A 120 2.28 -10.75 9.47
N ASP A 121 3.01 -11.63 8.78
CA ASP A 121 2.88 -11.80 7.33
C ASP A 121 1.91 -12.93 6.94
N ALA A 122 1.56 -13.82 7.86
CA ALA A 122 0.63 -14.92 7.62
C ALA A 122 -0.82 -14.45 7.35
N LYS A 123 -1.18 -13.21 7.70
CA LYS A 123 -2.47 -12.61 7.35
C LYS A 123 -2.50 -11.95 5.97
N VAL A 124 -1.40 -11.98 5.24
CA VAL A 124 -1.25 -11.41 3.89
C VAL A 124 -1.11 -12.50 2.81
N LYS A 125 -1.38 -13.76 3.17
CA LYS A 125 -1.48 -14.86 2.21
C LYS A 125 -2.88 -15.02 1.67
#